data_4a0c40d778edebd57bb3f1ff0f52eb9a
#
_entry.id   4a0c40d778edebd57bb3f1ff0f52eb9a
#
_cell.length_a   1.000
_cell.length_b   1.000
_cell.length_c   1.000
_cell.angle_alpha   90.00
_cell.angle_beta   90.00
_cell.angle_gamma   90.00
#
_symmetry.space_group_name_H-M   'P 1'
#
loop_
_entity.id
_entity.type
_entity.pdbx_description
1 polymer ?
#
loop_
_entity_poly.entity_id
_entity_poly.type
_entity_poly.pdbx_seq_one_letter_code
_entity_poly.pdbx_strand_id
1 'polypeptide(L)'
;MNTALSTFWRTLGRTSLVAVGLALLPYAWSPVYRFPDAIPFSGTQLWNPYSTLDGRWQRTNLHAHGRAWGGVTSGVQSNNDVADRYHRLGYDVAGVSNYQSIAAFNGVDTLPVYEHGFNVGKNHQLAIGARSVVWLDFLFWQTPSNQQYVIDRLKSTAELVSLNHPSSRGAYDLDAMHELTGYDLIEVVNGPFTAEDVWDAALSSGRPVWAVANDDTHDLNDVHRIGVGWNMVDAKSASTGDIVSALGAGRFYAALRTGALEEANVTTLSGIHVDGETMRVELRGAASDVTFIGQDGTVRNKVKDTLAAAYTFTASDTYVRTVVTTPQTILYLNPVIRWNGTSLPAPTATVNAAWTWTQRGGIVLACVALLIRVRTRRTEAAVPAARAVARRA
;
A
#
# COMPACT_ATOMS: atom_id res chain seq x y z
N MET A 1 25.25 -0.25 47.44
CA MET A 1 24.09 0.16 46.60
C MET A 1 24.48 0.86 45.30
N ASN A 2 25.56 1.64 45.23
CA ASN A 2 25.97 2.43 44.05
C ASN A 2 26.59 1.63 42.87
N THR A 3 27.30 0.52 43.13
CA THR A 3 27.96 -0.28 42.07
C THR A 3 26.97 -1.10 41.24
N ALA A 4 25.97 -1.72 41.89
CA ALA A 4 24.94 -2.46 41.14
C ALA A 4 24.10 -1.56 40.26
N LEU A 5 23.73 -0.37 40.72
CA LEU A 5 22.98 0.62 39.97
C LEU A 5 23.79 1.16 38.76
N SER A 6 25.09 1.43 38.96
CA SER A 6 25.95 1.88 37.86
C SER A 6 26.17 0.79 36.80
N THR A 7 26.26 -0.47 37.24
CA THR A 7 26.35 -1.61 36.32
C THR A 7 25.06 -1.79 35.52
N PHE A 8 23.88 -1.68 36.17
CA PHE A 8 22.59 -1.73 35.51
C PHE A 8 22.48 -0.66 34.41
N TRP A 9 22.75 0.59 34.72
CA TRP A 9 22.69 1.69 33.72
C TRP A 9 23.69 1.52 32.58
N ARG A 10 24.89 1.01 32.85
CA ARG A 10 25.89 0.71 31.79
C ARG A 10 25.43 -0.44 30.89
N THR A 11 24.84 -1.49 31.46
CA THR A 11 24.31 -2.62 30.69
C THR A 11 23.11 -2.17 29.85
N LEU A 12 22.16 -1.44 30.44
CA LEU A 12 21.00 -0.88 29.72
C LEU A 12 21.44 0.03 28.58
N GLY A 13 22.41 0.93 28.81
CA GLY A 13 22.92 1.81 27.75
C GLY A 13 23.61 1.04 26.60
N ARG A 14 24.33 -0.05 26.91
CA ARG A 14 24.95 -0.90 25.89
C ARG A 14 23.93 -1.68 25.08
N THR A 15 22.94 -2.28 25.73
CA THR A 15 21.85 -3.00 25.04
C THR A 15 21.04 -2.07 24.17
N SER A 16 20.72 -0.86 24.64
CA SER A 16 20.03 0.15 23.83
C SER A 16 20.81 0.57 22.59
N LEU A 17 22.12 0.78 22.73
CA LEU A 17 23.01 1.11 21.59
C LEU A 17 23.06 -0.03 20.55
N VAL A 18 23.11 -1.28 21.00
CA VAL A 18 23.09 -2.44 20.12
C VAL A 18 21.73 -2.52 19.40
N ALA A 19 20.63 -2.35 20.11
CA ALA A 19 19.28 -2.38 19.53
C ALA A 19 19.09 -1.27 18.47
N VAL A 20 19.53 -0.05 18.77
CA VAL A 20 19.52 1.05 17.79
C VAL A 20 20.42 0.75 16.59
N GLY A 21 21.62 0.21 16.83
CA GLY A 21 22.54 -0.20 15.75
C GLY A 21 21.92 -1.24 14.82
N LEU A 22 21.24 -2.25 15.38
CA LEU A 22 20.51 -3.26 14.61
C LEU A 22 19.36 -2.65 13.81
N ALA A 23 18.59 -1.74 14.40
CA ALA A 23 17.49 -1.04 13.72
C ALA A 23 17.99 -0.13 12.57
N LEU A 24 19.23 0.33 12.61
CA LEU A 24 19.83 1.16 11.56
C LEU A 24 20.53 0.35 10.46
N LEU A 25 20.73 -0.96 10.62
CA LEU A 25 21.39 -1.80 9.59
C LEU A 25 20.68 -1.76 8.23
N PRO A 26 19.34 -1.81 8.13
CA PRO A 26 18.65 -1.70 6.85
C PRO A 26 19.02 -0.42 6.10
N TYR A 27 19.11 0.72 6.79
CA TYR A 27 19.49 2.01 6.20
C TYR A 27 20.92 2.02 5.65
N ALA A 28 21.84 1.38 6.35
CA ALA A 28 23.23 1.29 5.91
C ALA A 28 23.41 0.43 4.66
N TRP A 29 22.53 -0.55 4.47
CA TRP A 29 22.61 -1.51 3.37
C TRP A 29 21.67 -1.23 2.21
N SER A 30 20.66 -0.38 2.41
CA SER A 30 19.68 0.01 1.39
C SER A 30 20.36 0.53 0.11
N PRO A 31 19.91 0.10 -1.07
CA PRO A 31 20.34 0.74 -2.31
C PRO A 31 19.78 2.14 -2.43
N VAL A 32 20.46 2.98 -3.19
CA VAL A 32 19.96 4.26 -3.69
C VAL A 32 19.39 4.02 -5.08
N TYR A 33 18.18 4.51 -5.36
CA TYR A 33 17.52 4.34 -6.65
C TYR A 33 17.66 5.60 -7.52
N ARG A 34 17.64 5.37 -8.82
CA ARG A 34 17.28 6.36 -9.84
C ARG A 34 15.87 6.05 -10.27
N PHE A 35 15.00 7.02 -10.12
CA PHE A 35 13.60 6.91 -10.50
C PHE A 35 13.41 7.35 -11.96
N PRO A 36 12.45 6.75 -12.68
CA PRO A 36 12.06 7.23 -14.00
C PRO A 36 11.30 8.55 -13.88
N ASP A 37 11.38 9.36 -14.92
CA ASP A 37 10.59 10.59 -15.01
C ASP A 37 9.08 10.28 -14.94
N ALA A 38 8.32 11.21 -14.38
CA ALA A 38 6.87 11.20 -14.44
C ALA A 38 6.41 11.57 -15.85
N ILE A 39 5.94 10.59 -16.62
CA ILE A 39 5.49 10.77 -18.01
C ILE A 39 4.01 10.39 -18.07
N PRO A 40 3.08 11.35 -18.25
CA PRO A 40 1.66 11.07 -18.38
C PRO A 40 1.36 10.06 -19.48
N PHE A 41 0.25 9.34 -19.32
CA PHE A 41 -0.19 8.39 -20.34
C PHE A 41 -0.41 9.07 -21.68
N SER A 42 -0.08 8.37 -22.77
CA SER A 42 -0.18 8.89 -24.12
C SER A 42 -0.45 7.77 -25.12
N GLY A 43 -0.96 8.17 -26.29
CA GLY A 43 -1.27 7.24 -27.37
C GLY A 43 -2.57 7.63 -28.08
N THR A 44 -2.90 6.85 -29.10
CA THR A 44 -4.06 7.08 -29.98
C THR A 44 -5.24 6.17 -29.68
N GLN A 45 -5.08 5.26 -28.71
CA GLN A 45 -6.13 4.31 -28.32
C GLN A 45 -6.50 4.51 -26.84
N LEU A 46 -7.66 3.97 -26.45
CA LEU A 46 -8.13 3.97 -25.08
C LEU A 46 -8.14 2.53 -24.56
N TRP A 47 -7.35 2.29 -23.53
CA TRP A 47 -7.35 1.02 -22.78
C TRP A 47 -8.44 1.07 -21.69
N ASN A 48 -9.31 0.07 -21.69
CA ASN A 48 -10.42 -0.02 -20.77
C ASN A 48 -10.32 -1.33 -19.96
N PRO A 49 -10.14 -1.29 -18.64
CA PRO A 49 -10.04 -2.49 -17.81
C PRO A 49 -11.35 -3.29 -17.78
N TYR A 50 -12.46 -2.67 -18.12
CA TYR A 50 -13.81 -3.27 -18.10
C TYR A 50 -14.26 -3.81 -19.46
N SER A 51 -13.37 -3.84 -20.46
CA SER A 51 -13.71 -4.29 -21.82
C SER A 51 -14.09 -5.79 -21.90
N THR A 52 -13.72 -6.59 -20.90
CA THR A 52 -13.91 -8.06 -20.86
C THR A 52 -14.55 -8.51 -19.57
N LEU A 53 -15.60 -7.80 -19.09
CA LEU A 53 -16.34 -8.22 -17.90
C LEU A 53 -17.15 -9.49 -18.16
N ASP A 54 -17.02 -10.48 -17.27
CA ASP A 54 -17.85 -11.67 -17.24
C ASP A 54 -19.16 -11.45 -16.44
N GLY A 55 -19.25 -10.34 -15.68
CA GLY A 55 -20.37 -9.99 -14.83
C GLY A 55 -20.48 -10.86 -13.57
N ARG A 56 -19.41 -11.57 -13.19
CA ARG A 56 -19.32 -12.41 -12.00
C ARG A 56 -18.62 -11.67 -10.88
N TRP A 57 -19.36 -10.84 -10.20
CA TRP A 57 -18.80 -9.99 -9.15
C TRP A 57 -18.58 -10.76 -7.86
N GLN A 58 -17.32 -10.73 -7.37
CA GLN A 58 -16.91 -11.27 -6.08
C GLN A 58 -16.68 -10.09 -5.13
N ARG A 59 -17.42 -10.00 -4.04
CA ARG A 59 -17.22 -8.96 -3.03
C ARG A 59 -16.03 -9.32 -2.16
N THR A 60 -15.01 -8.46 -2.13
CA THR A 60 -13.76 -8.75 -1.43
C THR A 60 -13.38 -7.63 -0.45
N ASN A 61 -12.79 -8.01 0.68
CA ASN A 61 -11.97 -7.16 1.53
C ASN A 61 -10.59 -7.79 1.62
N LEU A 62 -9.53 -6.99 1.45
CA LEU A 62 -8.15 -7.49 1.39
C LEU A 62 -7.34 -7.11 2.63
N HIS A 63 -7.89 -6.24 3.50
CA HIS A 63 -7.19 -5.66 4.64
C HIS A 63 -8.04 -5.73 5.91
N ALA A 64 -7.76 -6.72 6.74
CA ALA A 64 -8.34 -6.91 8.05
C ALA A 64 -7.38 -7.70 8.95
N HIS A 65 -7.41 -7.43 10.25
CA HIS A 65 -6.47 -8.01 11.21
C HIS A 65 -7.15 -8.98 12.16
N GLY A 66 -6.63 -10.21 12.19
CA GLY A 66 -6.86 -11.16 13.26
C GLY A 66 -5.77 -11.09 14.33
N ARG A 67 -5.95 -11.85 15.40
CA ARG A 67 -4.97 -11.97 16.47
C ARG A 67 -3.74 -12.74 15.95
N ALA A 68 -2.58 -12.08 15.97
CA ALA A 68 -1.31 -12.67 15.59
C ALA A 68 -0.24 -12.43 16.68
N TRP A 69 0.90 -13.12 16.57
CA TRP A 69 2.07 -12.95 17.45
C TRP A 69 1.72 -13.06 18.94
N GLY A 70 0.87 -14.04 19.32
CA GLY A 70 0.43 -14.21 20.70
C GLY A 70 -0.43 -13.07 21.25
N GLY A 71 -1.03 -12.26 20.38
CA GLY A 71 -1.84 -11.10 20.75
C GLY A 71 -1.04 -9.80 20.91
N VAL A 72 0.22 -9.79 20.48
CA VAL A 72 1.07 -8.58 20.49
C VAL A 72 0.69 -7.62 19.38
N THR A 73 0.17 -8.13 18.25
CA THR A 73 -0.34 -7.32 17.16
C THR A 73 -1.85 -7.14 17.25
N SER A 74 -2.35 -6.15 16.56
CA SER A 74 -3.54 -5.38 16.85
C SER A 74 -4.91 -6.03 16.62
N GLY A 75 -5.01 -7.25 16.06
CA GLY A 75 -6.31 -7.92 15.89
C GLY A 75 -6.84 -8.49 17.21
N VAL A 76 -8.09 -8.20 17.55
CA VAL A 76 -8.73 -8.67 18.80
C VAL A 76 -9.21 -10.12 18.66
N GLN A 77 -9.89 -10.46 17.56
CA GLN A 77 -10.48 -11.76 17.32
C GLN A 77 -9.53 -12.68 16.54
N SER A 78 -9.83 -13.98 16.51
CA SER A 78 -9.04 -14.95 15.73
C SER A 78 -9.18 -14.73 14.21
N ASN A 79 -8.25 -15.27 13.42
CA ASN A 79 -8.34 -15.23 11.95
C ASN A 79 -9.64 -15.83 11.42
N ASN A 80 -10.09 -16.95 12.01
CA ASN A 80 -11.34 -17.59 11.63
C ASN A 80 -12.56 -16.70 11.94
N ASP A 81 -12.59 -16.06 13.13
CA ASP A 81 -13.68 -15.16 13.48
C ASP A 81 -13.78 -13.99 12.49
N VAL A 82 -12.62 -13.45 12.05
CA VAL A 82 -12.56 -12.38 11.04
C VAL A 82 -13.15 -12.88 9.72
N ALA A 83 -12.65 -13.99 9.19
CA ALA A 83 -13.14 -14.56 7.93
C ALA A 83 -14.65 -14.86 7.99
N ASP A 84 -15.11 -15.54 9.04
CA ASP A 84 -16.51 -15.87 9.26
C ASP A 84 -17.40 -14.61 9.36
N ARG A 85 -16.90 -13.55 9.97
CA ARG A 85 -17.65 -12.29 10.07
C ARG A 85 -17.83 -11.64 8.71
N TYR A 86 -16.79 -11.59 7.87
CA TYR A 86 -16.91 -11.06 6.51
C TYR A 86 -17.83 -11.91 5.63
N HIS A 87 -17.74 -13.24 5.71
CA HIS A 87 -18.67 -14.11 4.99
C HIS A 87 -20.12 -13.87 5.40
N ARG A 88 -20.40 -13.69 6.71
CA ARG A 88 -21.75 -13.31 7.19
C ARG A 88 -22.21 -11.92 6.71
N LEU A 89 -21.29 -11.04 6.34
CA LEU A 89 -21.57 -9.75 5.73
C LEU A 89 -21.70 -9.83 4.19
N GLY A 90 -21.68 -11.03 3.62
CA GLY A 90 -21.82 -11.26 2.19
C GLY A 90 -20.57 -11.00 1.36
N TYR A 91 -19.37 -11.13 1.97
CA TYR A 91 -18.13 -11.11 1.23
C TYR A 91 -17.79 -12.53 0.74
N ASP A 92 -17.40 -12.65 -0.53
CA ASP A 92 -16.94 -13.91 -1.13
C ASP A 92 -15.48 -14.19 -0.75
N VAL A 93 -14.67 -13.13 -0.56
CA VAL A 93 -13.27 -13.22 -0.14
C VAL A 93 -12.99 -12.29 1.03
N ALA A 94 -12.48 -12.85 2.12
CA ALA A 94 -12.03 -12.15 3.31
C ALA A 94 -10.51 -12.28 3.45
N GLY A 95 -9.76 -11.27 3.03
CA GLY A 95 -8.32 -11.19 3.25
C GLY A 95 -8.00 -10.86 4.71
N VAL A 96 -7.38 -11.80 5.43
CA VAL A 96 -6.85 -11.55 6.78
C VAL A 96 -5.36 -11.28 6.66
N SER A 97 -5.01 -10.01 6.75
CA SER A 97 -3.69 -9.48 6.42
C SER A 97 -2.88 -9.08 7.66
N ASN A 98 -2.66 -10.03 8.57
CA ASN A 98 -1.89 -9.76 9.78
C ASN A 98 -0.51 -9.17 9.51
N TYR A 99 -0.02 -8.32 10.40
CA TYR A 99 1.33 -7.76 10.29
C TYR A 99 2.39 -8.87 10.21
N GLN A 100 3.18 -8.85 9.13
CA GLN A 100 4.31 -9.76 8.90
C GLN A 100 3.95 -11.24 9.08
N SER A 101 2.70 -11.63 8.78
CA SER A 101 2.23 -13.00 8.95
C SER A 101 1.12 -13.34 7.98
N ILE A 102 1.36 -14.30 7.10
CA ILE A 102 0.32 -14.89 6.25
C ILE A 102 -0.59 -15.71 7.16
N ALA A 103 -1.88 -15.36 7.21
CA ALA A 103 -2.84 -16.04 8.05
C ALA A 103 -3.04 -17.49 7.59
N ALA A 104 -3.03 -18.43 8.54
CA ALA A 104 -3.41 -19.82 8.29
C ALA A 104 -4.84 -20.05 8.73
N PHE A 105 -5.58 -20.84 7.95
CA PHE A 105 -6.96 -21.21 8.22
C PHE A 105 -7.12 -22.74 8.22
N ASN A 106 -8.02 -23.23 9.05
CA ASN A 106 -8.31 -24.65 9.13
C ASN A 106 -9.27 -25.06 8.00
N GLY A 107 -8.73 -25.62 6.89
CA GLY A 107 -9.53 -26.28 5.88
C GLY A 107 -10.25 -25.38 4.86
N VAL A 108 -9.93 -24.11 4.79
CA VAL A 108 -10.48 -23.15 3.82
C VAL A 108 -9.34 -22.61 2.95
N ASP A 109 -9.53 -22.65 1.63
CA ASP A 109 -8.62 -21.99 0.69
C ASP A 109 -8.88 -20.48 0.77
N THR A 110 -7.96 -19.73 1.34
CA THR A 110 -8.07 -18.29 1.53
C THR A 110 -7.00 -17.58 0.74
N LEU A 111 -7.26 -16.35 0.32
CA LEU A 111 -6.29 -15.51 -0.36
C LEU A 111 -5.07 -15.27 0.55
N PRO A 112 -3.85 -15.77 0.19
CA PRO A 112 -2.65 -15.52 0.97
C PRO A 112 -2.31 -14.02 0.90
N VAL A 113 -2.50 -13.31 2.00
CA VAL A 113 -2.22 -11.87 2.10
C VAL A 113 -1.66 -11.54 3.48
N TYR A 114 -0.76 -10.57 3.54
CA TYR A 114 -0.32 -10.00 4.82
C TYR A 114 -0.01 -8.52 4.67
N GLU A 115 -0.12 -7.77 5.75
CA GLU A 115 0.36 -6.41 5.81
C GLU A 115 1.85 -6.40 6.19
N HIS A 116 2.65 -5.83 5.30
CA HIS A 116 4.04 -5.52 5.55
C HIS A 116 4.14 -4.14 6.18
N GLY A 117 4.98 -4.03 7.22
CA GLY A 117 5.34 -2.76 7.83
C GLY A 117 5.16 -2.77 9.34
N PHE A 118 6.25 -2.41 10.04
CA PHE A 118 6.25 -2.15 11.49
C PHE A 118 6.92 -0.80 11.81
N ASN A 119 7.05 0.06 10.79
CA ASN A 119 7.68 1.36 10.88
C ASN A 119 6.74 2.42 11.47
N VAL A 120 7.34 3.43 12.11
CA VAL A 120 6.57 4.52 12.76
C VAL A 120 5.90 5.46 11.78
N GLY A 121 6.36 5.50 10.53
CA GLY A 121 5.83 6.34 9.45
C GLY A 121 4.56 5.78 8.81
N LYS A 122 4.17 4.54 9.15
CA LYS A 122 3.01 3.87 8.53
C LYS A 122 3.15 3.63 7.02
N ASN A 123 4.39 3.53 6.51
CA ASN A 123 4.65 3.08 5.15
C ASN A 123 4.38 1.58 5.06
N HIS A 124 3.10 1.22 4.98
CA HIS A 124 2.65 -0.16 4.95
C HIS A 124 2.21 -0.59 3.56
N GLN A 125 2.28 -1.88 3.28
CA GLN A 125 1.88 -2.48 2.02
C GLN A 125 1.12 -3.78 2.26
N LEU A 126 0.13 -4.10 1.42
CA LEU A 126 -0.37 -5.47 1.31
C LEU A 126 0.44 -6.24 0.28
N ALA A 127 0.92 -7.39 0.70
CA ALA A 127 1.48 -8.42 -0.18
C ALA A 127 0.36 -9.43 -0.47
N ILE A 128 -0.22 -9.38 -1.67
CA ILE A 128 -1.38 -10.19 -2.08
C ILE A 128 -0.91 -11.34 -2.96
N GLY A 129 -1.45 -12.53 -2.76
CA GLY A 129 -0.92 -13.76 -3.37
C GLY A 129 0.50 -14.07 -2.86
N ALA A 130 0.76 -13.81 -1.58
CA ALA A 130 2.08 -13.90 -0.98
C ALA A 130 2.53 -15.35 -0.80
N ARG A 131 3.75 -15.65 -1.25
CA ARG A 131 4.41 -16.97 -1.07
C ARG A 131 5.26 -17.03 0.19
N SER A 132 5.76 -15.90 0.66
CA SER A 132 6.56 -15.79 1.89
C SER A 132 6.55 -14.35 2.40
N VAL A 133 6.90 -14.20 3.69
CA VAL A 133 6.95 -12.90 4.37
C VAL A 133 8.32 -12.24 4.14
N VAL A 134 8.30 -10.97 3.76
CA VAL A 134 9.48 -10.10 3.70
C VAL A 134 9.66 -9.41 5.05
N TRP A 135 10.82 -9.61 5.69
CA TRP A 135 11.13 -9.04 7.00
C TRP A 135 11.90 -7.73 6.95
N LEU A 136 12.37 -7.33 5.76
CA LEU A 136 13.07 -6.06 5.60
C LEU A 136 12.09 -4.91 5.78
N ASP A 137 12.37 -4.03 6.75
CA ASP A 137 11.66 -2.76 6.90
C ASP A 137 12.62 -1.70 7.48
N PHE A 138 12.18 -0.45 7.48
CA PHE A 138 12.93 0.71 7.95
C PHE A 138 12.17 1.35 9.11
N LEU A 139 12.55 1.02 10.33
CA LEU A 139 11.76 1.28 11.54
C LEU A 139 11.37 2.76 11.75
N PHE A 140 12.26 3.72 11.45
CA PHE A 140 12.05 5.12 11.85
C PHE A 140 11.46 5.99 10.73
N TRP A 141 12.17 6.15 9.63
CA TRP A 141 11.75 6.94 8.46
C TRP A 141 12.07 6.17 7.19
N GLN A 142 11.38 6.53 6.12
CA GLN A 142 11.68 5.95 4.81
C GLN A 142 11.86 7.06 3.78
N THR A 143 12.99 7.01 3.06
CA THR A 143 13.18 7.78 1.84
C THR A 143 12.49 7.06 0.67
N PRO A 144 12.21 7.71 -0.47
CA PRO A 144 11.70 7.02 -1.66
C PRO A 144 12.54 5.80 -2.06
N SER A 145 13.88 5.86 -1.92
CA SER A 145 14.75 4.69 -2.16
C SER A 145 14.50 3.53 -1.17
N ASN A 146 14.17 3.82 0.09
CA ASN A 146 13.82 2.78 1.05
C ASN A 146 12.46 2.16 0.73
N GLN A 147 11.46 2.99 0.40
CA GLN A 147 10.13 2.54 -0.02
C GLN A 147 10.21 1.67 -1.29
N GLN A 148 10.96 2.11 -2.30
CA GLN A 148 11.17 1.34 -3.51
C GLN A 148 11.84 -0.01 -3.24
N TYR A 149 12.83 -0.04 -2.35
CA TYR A 149 13.51 -1.29 -2.00
C TYR A 149 12.56 -2.28 -1.32
N VAL A 150 11.66 -1.80 -0.46
CA VAL A 150 10.60 -2.63 0.13
C VAL A 150 9.64 -3.15 -0.96
N ILE A 151 9.16 -2.28 -1.85
CA ILE A 151 8.28 -2.67 -2.97
C ILE A 151 8.92 -3.77 -3.81
N ASP A 152 10.19 -3.60 -4.23
CA ASP A 152 10.91 -4.59 -5.03
C ASP A 152 11.04 -5.94 -4.30
N ARG A 153 11.28 -5.91 -2.99
CA ARG A 153 11.34 -7.14 -2.18
C ARG A 153 9.98 -7.84 -2.10
N LEU A 154 8.90 -7.08 -1.92
CA LEU A 154 7.54 -7.62 -1.89
C LEU A 154 7.15 -8.21 -3.24
N LYS A 155 7.42 -7.53 -4.36
CA LYS A 155 7.16 -8.05 -5.71
C LYS A 155 7.89 -9.36 -6.01
N SER A 156 9.02 -9.64 -5.35
CA SER A 156 9.72 -10.91 -5.50
C SER A 156 9.04 -12.09 -4.80
N THR A 157 8.10 -11.83 -3.88
CA THR A 157 7.46 -12.85 -3.03
C THR A 157 5.94 -12.85 -3.07
N ALA A 158 5.32 -11.86 -3.69
CA ALA A 158 3.88 -11.73 -3.85
C ALA A 158 3.51 -11.48 -5.32
N GLU A 159 2.27 -11.77 -5.67
CA GLU A 159 1.74 -11.51 -7.01
C GLU A 159 1.44 -10.01 -7.22
N LEU A 160 0.79 -9.38 -6.24
CA LEU A 160 0.44 -7.97 -6.27
C LEU A 160 0.90 -7.27 -4.98
N VAL A 161 1.22 -5.98 -5.11
CA VAL A 161 1.58 -5.10 -3.99
C VAL A 161 0.64 -3.90 -3.99
N SER A 162 -0.01 -3.64 -2.85
CA SER A 162 -0.81 -2.44 -2.59
C SER A 162 -0.07 -1.50 -1.65
N LEU A 163 -0.11 -0.20 -1.92
CA LEU A 163 0.27 0.83 -0.95
C LEU A 163 -0.92 1.11 -0.04
N ASN A 164 -0.78 0.85 1.26
CA ASN A 164 -1.89 0.92 2.21
C ASN A 164 -2.04 2.31 2.82
N HIS A 165 -3.29 2.70 3.12
CA HIS A 165 -3.65 3.95 3.83
C HIS A 165 -2.63 5.09 3.59
N PRO A 166 -2.35 5.45 2.33
CA PRO A 166 -1.20 6.27 1.95
C PRO A 166 -1.21 7.66 2.60
N SER A 167 -2.38 8.22 2.89
CA SER A 167 -2.51 9.51 3.59
C SER A 167 -2.27 9.41 5.11
N SER A 168 -2.17 8.19 5.67
CA SER A 168 -1.96 8.00 7.11
C SER A 168 -0.56 8.50 7.51
N ARG A 169 -0.49 9.51 8.38
CA ARG A 169 0.76 10.14 8.84
C ARG A 169 1.71 10.60 7.71
N GLY A 170 1.18 10.82 6.49
CA GLY A 170 2.00 11.13 5.32
C GLY A 170 2.89 9.96 4.89
N ALA A 171 2.39 8.73 5.00
CA ALA A 171 3.14 7.52 4.66
C ALA A 171 3.66 7.55 3.21
N TYR A 172 2.81 7.98 2.28
CA TYR A 172 3.17 8.21 0.88
C TYR A 172 2.69 9.59 0.48
N ASP A 173 3.60 10.53 0.35
CA ASP A 173 3.28 11.88 -0.13
C ASP A 173 3.12 11.91 -1.66
N LEU A 174 2.64 13.03 -2.18
CA LEU A 174 2.39 13.17 -3.62
C LEU A 174 3.69 13.11 -4.43
N ASP A 175 4.81 13.61 -3.87
CA ASP A 175 6.11 13.55 -4.53
C ASP A 175 6.61 12.10 -4.67
N ALA A 176 6.39 11.26 -3.64
CA ALA A 176 6.70 9.84 -3.72
C ALA A 176 5.93 9.13 -4.84
N MET A 177 4.70 9.55 -5.14
CA MET A 177 3.92 8.97 -6.25
C MET A 177 4.49 9.29 -7.62
N HIS A 178 5.24 10.37 -7.76
CA HIS A 178 5.98 10.70 -9.00
C HIS A 178 7.23 9.83 -9.19
N GLU A 179 7.76 9.25 -8.11
CA GLU A 179 9.01 8.47 -8.10
C GLU A 179 8.74 6.95 -8.10
N LEU A 180 7.96 6.46 -7.14
CA LEU A 180 7.78 5.03 -6.88
C LEU A 180 7.17 4.27 -8.07
N THR A 181 7.60 3.01 -8.21
CA THR A 181 7.18 2.12 -9.29
C THR A 181 7.00 0.68 -8.80
N GLY A 182 6.35 -0.17 -9.61
CA GLY A 182 6.28 -1.61 -9.36
C GLY A 182 5.24 -2.05 -8.33
N TYR A 183 4.47 -1.12 -7.74
CA TYR A 183 3.25 -1.46 -7.02
C TYR A 183 2.07 -1.52 -7.99
N ASP A 184 1.04 -2.29 -7.65
CA ASP A 184 -0.09 -2.57 -8.54
C ASP A 184 -1.36 -1.84 -8.11
N LEU A 185 -1.50 -1.62 -6.79
CA LEU A 185 -2.71 -1.13 -6.17
C LEU A 185 -2.41 0.01 -5.19
N ILE A 186 -3.38 0.89 -5.00
CA ILE A 186 -3.39 1.90 -3.93
C ILE A 186 -4.67 1.74 -3.13
N GLU A 187 -4.56 1.72 -1.82
CA GLU A 187 -5.70 1.72 -0.91
C GLU A 187 -6.29 3.13 -0.83
N VAL A 188 -7.17 3.43 -1.80
CA VAL A 188 -7.85 4.72 -1.89
C VAL A 188 -8.89 4.88 -0.79
N VAL A 189 -9.44 3.77 -0.31
CA VAL A 189 -10.36 3.75 0.84
C VAL A 189 -9.79 2.83 1.91
N ASN A 190 -9.59 3.37 3.12
CA ASN A 190 -9.21 2.64 4.32
C ASN A 190 -10.20 2.94 5.45
N GLY A 191 -11.16 2.02 5.66
CA GLY A 191 -12.32 2.30 6.50
C GLY A 191 -13.02 3.58 6.05
N PRO A 192 -13.21 4.58 6.93
CA PRO A 192 -13.90 5.83 6.56
C PRO A 192 -13.00 6.88 5.88
N PHE A 193 -11.71 6.61 5.70
CA PHE A 193 -10.76 7.58 5.14
C PHE A 193 -10.52 7.33 3.66
N THR A 194 -10.24 8.42 2.92
CA THR A 194 -9.95 8.36 1.48
C THR A 194 -8.62 9.03 1.14
N ALA A 195 -8.00 8.61 0.02
CA ALA A 195 -6.72 9.11 -0.48
C ALA A 195 -6.76 9.23 -2.02
N GLU A 196 -7.76 9.94 -2.53
CA GLU A 196 -7.95 10.11 -3.98
C GLU A 196 -6.82 10.93 -4.62
N ASP A 197 -6.31 11.92 -3.91
CA ASP A 197 -5.20 12.78 -4.33
C ASP A 197 -3.90 11.99 -4.57
N VAL A 198 -3.60 11.01 -3.71
CA VAL A 198 -2.44 10.11 -3.88
C VAL A 198 -2.61 9.23 -5.12
N TRP A 199 -3.82 8.72 -5.35
CA TRP A 199 -4.12 7.94 -6.55
C TRP A 199 -4.00 8.79 -7.82
N ASP A 200 -4.56 10.01 -7.82
CA ASP A 200 -4.44 10.93 -8.94
C ASP A 200 -2.99 11.32 -9.24
N ALA A 201 -2.15 11.54 -8.22
CA ALA A 201 -0.72 11.81 -8.40
C ALA A 201 0.00 10.63 -9.10
N ALA A 202 -0.29 9.40 -8.70
CA ALA A 202 0.26 8.20 -9.33
C ALA A 202 -0.18 8.07 -10.79
N LEU A 203 -1.49 8.18 -11.07
CA LEU A 203 -2.03 8.12 -12.42
C LEU A 203 -1.49 9.24 -13.32
N SER A 204 -1.40 10.46 -12.78
CA SER A 204 -0.88 11.64 -13.50
C SER A 204 0.59 11.49 -13.85
N SER A 205 1.31 10.66 -13.13
CA SER A 205 2.72 10.31 -13.40
C SER A 205 2.89 9.14 -14.37
N GLY A 206 1.80 8.65 -14.96
CA GLY A 206 1.82 7.52 -15.90
C GLY A 206 2.04 6.16 -15.20
N ARG A 207 1.60 6.01 -13.94
CA ARG A 207 1.60 4.74 -13.22
C ARG A 207 0.23 4.08 -13.38
N PRO A 208 0.11 2.95 -14.10
CA PRO A 208 -1.17 2.23 -14.23
C PRO A 208 -1.44 1.43 -12.95
N VAL A 209 -2.08 2.08 -11.99
CA VAL A 209 -2.38 1.53 -10.67
C VAL A 209 -3.88 1.62 -10.38
N TRP A 210 -4.40 0.64 -9.64
CA TRP A 210 -5.82 0.46 -9.42
C TRP A 210 -6.21 0.78 -7.97
N ALA A 211 -7.39 1.40 -7.80
CA ALA A 211 -7.90 1.78 -6.49
C ALA A 211 -8.56 0.61 -5.78
N VAL A 212 -8.12 0.29 -4.56
CA VAL A 212 -8.81 -0.67 -3.68
C VAL A 212 -9.42 0.04 -2.47
N ALA A 213 -10.49 -0.57 -1.95
CA ALA A 213 -11.17 -0.18 -0.73
C ALA A 213 -11.15 -1.34 0.27
N ASN A 214 -10.72 -1.06 1.49
CA ASN A 214 -10.67 -2.05 2.56
C ASN A 214 -11.05 -1.42 3.89
N ASP A 215 -11.30 -2.26 4.88
CA ASP A 215 -11.73 -1.83 6.21
C ASP A 215 -10.57 -1.52 7.15
N ASP A 216 -9.43 -2.23 7.03
CA ASP A 216 -8.33 -2.19 8.00
C ASP A 216 -8.84 -2.36 9.43
N THR A 217 -9.80 -3.29 9.59
CA THR A 217 -10.43 -3.52 10.89
C THR A 217 -9.52 -4.31 11.82
N HIS A 218 -9.51 -3.93 13.09
CA HIS A 218 -8.75 -4.56 14.17
C HIS A 218 -9.66 -5.13 15.24
N ASP A 219 -10.94 -4.76 15.23
CA ASP A 219 -11.98 -5.26 16.11
C ASP A 219 -13.30 -5.43 15.35
N LEU A 220 -13.84 -6.63 15.35
CA LEU A 220 -15.11 -6.97 14.67
C LEU A 220 -16.33 -6.30 15.30
N ASN A 221 -16.19 -5.72 16.50
CA ASN A 221 -17.24 -4.95 17.17
C ASN A 221 -17.23 -3.45 16.76
N ASP A 222 -16.20 -2.99 16.09
CA ASP A 222 -16.15 -1.61 15.58
C ASP A 222 -16.99 -1.48 14.31
N VAL A 223 -18.24 -1.10 14.49
CA VAL A 223 -19.22 -0.91 13.39
C VAL A 223 -18.84 0.21 12.42
N HIS A 224 -17.91 1.10 12.80
CA HIS A 224 -17.41 2.18 11.97
C HIS A 224 -16.25 1.75 11.07
N ARG A 225 -15.73 0.54 11.30
CA ARG A 225 -14.60 0.00 10.56
C ARG A 225 -14.93 -1.27 9.78
N ILE A 226 -15.98 -2.03 10.17
CA ILE A 226 -16.30 -3.28 9.49
C ILE A 226 -17.41 -3.10 8.43
N GLY A 227 -17.16 -3.64 7.23
CA GLY A 227 -18.10 -3.56 6.10
C GLY A 227 -18.28 -2.13 5.58
N VAL A 228 -17.26 -1.29 5.70
CA VAL A 228 -17.25 0.12 5.25
C VAL A 228 -16.62 0.24 3.87
N GLY A 229 -15.49 -0.43 3.63
CA GLY A 229 -14.81 -0.50 2.35
C GLY A 229 -14.86 -1.90 1.74
N TRP A 230 -15.08 -2.03 0.44
CA TRP A 230 -14.97 -3.31 -0.26
C TRP A 230 -14.65 -3.12 -1.74
N ASN A 231 -14.25 -4.22 -2.38
CA ASN A 231 -14.02 -4.27 -3.80
C ASN A 231 -15.02 -5.24 -4.45
N MET A 232 -15.59 -4.85 -5.57
CA MET A 232 -16.37 -5.74 -6.44
C MET A 232 -15.47 -6.17 -7.58
N VAL A 233 -14.98 -7.41 -7.49
CA VAL A 233 -13.98 -7.97 -8.41
C VAL A 233 -14.68 -8.87 -9.41
N ASP A 234 -14.55 -8.56 -10.72
CA ASP A 234 -15.08 -9.41 -11.78
C ASP A 234 -14.14 -10.58 -12.04
N ALA A 235 -14.40 -11.67 -11.34
CA ALA A 235 -13.60 -12.89 -11.35
C ALA A 235 -14.48 -14.13 -11.55
N LYS A 236 -13.94 -15.15 -12.22
CA LYS A 236 -14.68 -16.39 -12.51
C LYS A 236 -15.10 -17.14 -11.26
N SER A 237 -14.29 -17.03 -10.21
CA SER A 237 -14.54 -17.62 -8.89
C SER A 237 -13.81 -16.83 -7.81
N ALA A 238 -14.09 -17.14 -6.54
CA ALA A 238 -13.38 -16.61 -5.38
C ALA A 238 -11.98 -17.24 -5.15
N SER A 239 -11.46 -18.03 -6.10
CA SER A 239 -10.13 -18.62 -5.97
C SER A 239 -9.03 -17.55 -6.00
N THR A 240 -7.94 -17.80 -5.29
CA THR A 240 -6.78 -16.89 -5.27
C THR A 240 -6.33 -16.49 -6.68
N GLY A 241 -6.22 -17.44 -7.61
CA GLY A 241 -5.75 -17.14 -8.97
C GLY A 241 -6.70 -16.25 -9.76
N ASP A 242 -8.02 -16.47 -9.68
CA ASP A 242 -9.00 -15.67 -10.38
C ASP A 242 -9.07 -14.26 -9.81
N ILE A 243 -9.06 -14.12 -8.48
CA ILE A 243 -9.09 -12.82 -7.79
C ILE A 243 -7.83 -12.01 -8.11
N VAL A 244 -6.64 -12.59 -7.96
CA VAL A 244 -5.35 -11.91 -8.24
C VAL A 244 -5.27 -11.49 -9.71
N SER A 245 -5.69 -12.36 -10.64
CA SER A 245 -5.73 -12.04 -12.07
C SER A 245 -6.66 -10.86 -12.37
N ALA A 246 -7.83 -10.82 -11.76
CA ALA A 246 -8.80 -9.74 -11.98
C ALA A 246 -8.31 -8.41 -11.36
N LEU A 247 -7.76 -8.46 -10.13
CA LEU A 247 -7.17 -7.28 -9.48
C LEU A 247 -6.00 -6.71 -10.30
N GLY A 248 -5.07 -7.55 -10.75
CA GLY A 248 -3.93 -7.12 -11.56
C GLY A 248 -4.35 -6.52 -12.90
N ALA A 249 -5.46 -6.98 -13.48
CA ALA A 249 -6.00 -6.44 -14.72
C ALA A 249 -6.92 -5.22 -14.53
N GLY A 250 -7.17 -4.76 -13.30
CA GLY A 250 -8.07 -3.65 -13.02
C GLY A 250 -9.55 -3.95 -13.24
N ARG A 251 -9.96 -5.22 -13.42
CA ARG A 251 -11.35 -5.65 -13.60
C ARG A 251 -12.12 -5.68 -12.29
N PHE A 252 -12.18 -4.55 -11.63
CA PHE A 252 -12.90 -4.36 -10.38
C PHE A 252 -13.14 -2.88 -10.12
N TYR A 253 -14.00 -2.58 -9.18
CA TYR A 253 -14.16 -1.24 -8.63
C TYR A 253 -14.17 -1.28 -7.10
N ALA A 254 -13.70 -0.22 -6.49
CA ALA A 254 -13.71 -0.01 -5.06
C ALA A 254 -15.01 0.69 -4.63
N ALA A 255 -15.48 0.40 -3.43
CA ALA A 255 -16.70 0.99 -2.88
C ALA A 255 -16.52 1.41 -1.42
N LEU A 256 -17.04 2.59 -1.09
CA LEU A 256 -17.12 3.14 0.26
C LEU A 256 -18.58 3.25 0.68
N ARG A 257 -18.96 2.71 1.82
CA ARG A 257 -20.25 2.90 2.42
C ARG A 257 -20.36 4.28 3.07
N THR A 258 -21.40 5.04 2.67
CA THR A 258 -21.70 6.36 3.23
C THR A 258 -23.00 6.41 4.03
N GLY A 259 -23.82 5.37 3.92
CA GLY A 259 -25.12 5.27 4.60
C GLY A 259 -25.51 3.84 4.95
N ALA A 260 -26.71 3.63 5.42
CA ALA A 260 -27.27 2.30 5.60
C ALA A 260 -27.49 1.63 4.24
N LEU A 261 -27.00 0.40 4.08
CA LEU A 261 -27.20 -0.36 2.85
C LEU A 261 -28.62 -0.97 2.85
N GLU A 262 -29.42 -0.57 1.88
CA GLU A 262 -30.68 -1.21 1.54
C GLU A 262 -30.47 -2.01 0.25
N GLU A 263 -30.42 -3.34 0.34
CA GLU A 263 -30.03 -4.23 -0.76
C GLU A 263 -30.78 -3.94 -2.08
N ALA A 264 -32.07 -3.57 -2.00
CA ALA A 264 -32.87 -3.26 -3.16
C ALA A 264 -32.46 -2.00 -3.94
N ASN A 265 -31.65 -1.13 -3.31
CA ASN A 265 -31.29 0.19 -3.85
C ASN A 265 -29.76 0.38 -4.01
N VAL A 266 -28.97 -0.66 -3.82
CA VAL A 266 -27.50 -0.56 -4.00
C VAL A 266 -27.19 -0.40 -5.48
N THR A 267 -26.57 0.72 -5.81
CA THR A 267 -26.07 0.96 -7.17
C THR A 267 -24.83 0.16 -7.43
N THR A 268 -24.78 -0.51 -8.58
CA THR A 268 -23.67 -1.32 -9.04
C THR A 268 -23.28 -0.93 -10.46
N LEU A 269 -22.01 -1.20 -10.83
CA LEU A 269 -21.54 -1.06 -12.20
C LEU A 269 -22.13 -2.17 -13.06
N SER A 270 -22.76 -1.80 -14.19
CA SER A 270 -23.15 -2.74 -15.25
C SER A 270 -22.04 -2.92 -16.28
N GLY A 271 -21.34 -1.82 -16.63
CA GLY A 271 -20.22 -1.85 -17.56
C GLY A 271 -19.67 -0.48 -17.87
N ILE A 272 -18.47 -0.48 -18.46
CA ILE A 272 -17.89 0.68 -19.13
C ILE A 272 -17.56 0.28 -20.56
N HIS A 273 -18.16 0.97 -21.51
CA HIS A 273 -17.97 0.77 -22.94
C HIS A 273 -17.19 1.93 -23.53
N VAL A 274 -16.28 1.64 -24.43
CA VAL A 274 -15.50 2.64 -25.16
C VAL A 274 -15.73 2.45 -26.65
N ASP A 275 -16.22 3.49 -27.31
CA ASP A 275 -16.40 3.56 -28.76
C ASP A 275 -15.70 4.82 -29.28
N GLY A 276 -14.66 4.62 -30.09
CA GLY A 276 -13.76 5.70 -30.48
C GLY A 276 -13.17 6.42 -29.27
N GLU A 277 -13.40 7.74 -29.18
CA GLU A 277 -12.96 8.57 -28.05
C GLU A 277 -14.02 8.70 -26.94
N THR A 278 -15.16 8.00 -27.05
CA THR A 278 -16.23 8.15 -26.06
C THR A 278 -16.32 6.94 -25.13
N MET A 279 -16.16 7.18 -23.85
CA MET A 279 -16.47 6.23 -22.79
C MET A 279 -17.90 6.42 -22.29
N ARG A 280 -18.60 5.33 -22.04
CA ARG A 280 -19.95 5.30 -21.48
C ARG A 280 -19.97 4.39 -20.25
N VAL A 281 -20.34 4.94 -19.11
CA VAL A 281 -20.54 4.22 -17.85
C VAL A 281 -22.01 3.87 -17.71
N GLU A 282 -22.32 2.62 -17.42
CA GLU A 282 -23.68 2.13 -17.21
C GLU A 282 -23.81 1.53 -15.81
N LEU A 283 -24.87 1.92 -15.11
CA LEU A 283 -25.16 1.56 -13.73
C LEU A 283 -26.47 0.79 -13.65
N ARG A 284 -26.62 0.02 -12.57
CA ARG A 284 -27.87 -0.63 -12.18
C ARG A 284 -28.18 -0.26 -10.74
N GLY A 285 -29.46 -0.02 -10.42
CA GLY A 285 -29.92 0.37 -9.09
C GLY A 285 -30.49 1.78 -9.07
N ALA A 286 -30.19 2.58 -8.07
CA ALA A 286 -30.65 3.96 -7.97
C ALA A 286 -29.86 4.91 -8.88
N ALA A 287 -30.54 5.94 -9.39
CA ALA A 287 -29.89 7.03 -10.12
C ALA A 287 -28.86 7.72 -9.24
N SER A 288 -27.75 8.11 -9.82
CA SER A 288 -26.55 8.53 -9.11
C SER A 288 -25.85 9.70 -9.79
N ASP A 289 -25.00 10.40 -9.05
CA ASP A 289 -24.09 11.41 -9.63
C ASP A 289 -22.82 10.72 -10.15
N VAL A 290 -22.52 10.91 -11.43
CA VAL A 290 -21.31 10.37 -12.09
C VAL A 290 -20.35 11.51 -12.39
N THR A 291 -19.15 11.43 -11.82
CA THR A 291 -18.08 12.42 -11.99
C THR A 291 -16.90 11.80 -12.73
N PHE A 292 -16.49 12.40 -13.85
CA PHE A 292 -15.32 12.04 -14.62
C PHE A 292 -14.13 12.91 -14.20
N ILE A 293 -13.01 12.29 -13.86
CA ILE A 293 -11.83 12.92 -13.29
C ILE A 293 -10.62 12.51 -14.12
N GLY A 294 -9.84 13.48 -14.58
CA GLY A 294 -8.65 13.27 -15.39
C GLY A 294 -7.38 13.75 -14.70
N GLN A 295 -6.40 14.11 -15.54
CA GLN A 295 -5.06 14.55 -15.12
C GLN A 295 -5.11 15.50 -13.93
N ASP A 296 -4.24 15.22 -12.91
CA ASP A 296 -4.08 15.98 -11.68
C ASP A 296 -5.38 16.10 -10.84
N GLY A 297 -6.24 15.07 -10.90
CA GLY A 297 -7.50 15.05 -10.17
C GLY A 297 -8.55 16.06 -10.67
N THR A 298 -8.33 16.62 -11.85
CA THR A 298 -9.21 17.64 -12.40
C THR A 298 -10.54 17.06 -12.85
N VAL A 299 -11.65 17.58 -12.31
CA VAL A 299 -13.00 17.21 -12.79
C VAL A 299 -13.19 17.63 -14.23
N ARG A 300 -13.45 16.66 -15.10
CA ARG A 300 -13.69 16.86 -16.53
C ARG A 300 -15.17 17.07 -16.85
N ASN A 301 -16.03 16.30 -16.19
CA ASN A 301 -17.47 16.41 -16.35
C ASN A 301 -18.18 15.82 -15.14
N LYS A 302 -19.41 16.27 -14.89
CA LYS A 302 -20.31 15.71 -13.87
C LYS A 302 -21.74 15.62 -14.41
N VAL A 303 -22.30 14.42 -14.38
CA VAL A 303 -23.69 14.13 -14.75
C VAL A 303 -24.44 13.71 -13.49
N LYS A 304 -25.56 14.35 -13.21
CA LYS A 304 -26.34 14.13 -12.00
C LYS A 304 -27.55 13.24 -12.29
N ASP A 305 -27.98 12.51 -11.27
CA ASP A 305 -29.25 11.78 -11.21
C ASP A 305 -29.45 10.88 -12.44
N THR A 306 -28.48 10.00 -12.70
CA THR A 306 -28.45 9.18 -13.92
C THR A 306 -28.10 7.72 -13.65
N LEU A 307 -28.51 6.83 -14.53
CA LEU A 307 -28.07 5.43 -14.62
C LEU A 307 -27.05 5.20 -15.75
N ALA A 308 -26.80 6.23 -16.58
CA ALA A 308 -25.77 6.15 -17.60
C ALA A 308 -25.18 7.53 -17.89
N ALA A 309 -23.87 7.60 -17.97
CA ALA A 309 -23.16 8.83 -18.29
C ALA A 309 -22.09 8.56 -19.34
N ALA A 310 -21.83 9.55 -20.18
CA ALA A 310 -20.79 9.46 -21.19
C ALA A 310 -19.81 10.63 -21.09
N TYR A 311 -18.56 10.37 -21.45
CA TYR A 311 -17.52 11.36 -21.59
C TYR A 311 -16.71 11.10 -22.86
N THR A 312 -16.49 12.15 -23.65
CA THR A 312 -15.64 12.06 -24.85
C THR A 312 -14.26 12.62 -24.53
N PHE A 313 -13.25 11.78 -24.64
CA PHE A 313 -11.85 12.15 -24.42
C PHE A 313 -11.41 13.25 -25.36
N THR A 314 -10.77 14.27 -24.83
CA THR A 314 -10.08 15.31 -25.58
C THR A 314 -8.62 14.92 -25.83
N ALA A 315 -7.94 15.64 -26.71
CA ALA A 315 -6.52 15.38 -26.97
C ALA A 315 -5.61 15.59 -25.75
N SER A 316 -6.08 16.34 -24.75
CA SER A 316 -5.34 16.62 -23.50
C SER A 316 -5.60 15.58 -22.40
N ASP A 317 -6.57 14.70 -22.57
CA ASP A 317 -6.86 13.69 -21.57
C ASP A 317 -5.90 12.50 -21.68
N THR A 318 -5.19 12.21 -20.61
CA THR A 318 -4.23 11.11 -20.51
C THR A 318 -4.87 9.87 -19.90
N TYR A 319 -5.76 10.07 -18.95
CA TYR A 319 -6.66 9.08 -18.35
C TYR A 319 -7.96 9.76 -17.92
N VAL A 320 -9.00 8.96 -17.72
CA VAL A 320 -10.23 9.38 -17.04
C VAL A 320 -10.69 8.25 -16.13
N ARG A 321 -10.69 8.53 -14.82
CA ARG A 321 -11.34 7.70 -13.81
C ARG A 321 -12.74 8.21 -13.51
N THR A 322 -13.60 7.36 -12.99
CA THR A 322 -14.98 7.73 -12.67
C THR A 322 -15.28 7.51 -11.20
N VAL A 323 -15.93 8.49 -10.59
CA VAL A 323 -16.53 8.39 -9.25
C VAL A 323 -18.04 8.44 -9.38
N VAL A 324 -18.72 7.45 -8.79
CA VAL A 324 -20.18 7.39 -8.75
C VAL A 324 -20.63 7.61 -7.32
N THR A 325 -21.33 8.72 -7.07
CA THR A 325 -21.88 9.05 -5.75
C THR A 325 -23.36 8.69 -5.71
N THR A 326 -23.71 7.78 -4.82
CA THR A 326 -25.06 7.33 -4.56
C THR A 326 -25.52 7.78 -3.17
N PRO A 327 -26.77 7.63 -2.77
CA PRO A 327 -27.20 7.92 -1.41
C PRO A 327 -26.53 7.05 -0.33
N GLN A 328 -26.02 5.87 -0.69
CA GLN A 328 -25.53 4.87 0.26
C GLN A 328 -24.04 4.54 0.12
N THR A 329 -23.47 4.81 -1.07
CA THR A 329 -22.10 4.43 -1.40
C THR A 329 -21.43 5.45 -2.32
N ILE A 330 -20.11 5.44 -2.30
CA ILE A 330 -19.28 6.03 -3.34
C ILE A 330 -18.55 4.89 -4.03
N LEU A 331 -18.62 4.81 -5.36
CA LEU A 331 -17.89 3.83 -6.16
C LEU A 331 -16.72 4.53 -6.85
N TYR A 332 -15.53 3.94 -6.76
CA TYR A 332 -14.31 4.38 -7.42
C TYR A 332 -13.99 3.40 -8.54
N LEU A 333 -14.22 3.81 -9.77
CA LEU A 333 -13.97 2.99 -10.96
C LEU A 333 -12.56 3.22 -11.47
N ASN A 334 -11.86 2.14 -11.80
CA ASN A 334 -10.52 2.21 -12.36
C ASN A 334 -10.50 2.96 -13.71
N PRO A 335 -9.41 3.67 -14.03
CA PRO A 335 -9.37 4.59 -15.16
C PRO A 335 -9.40 3.88 -16.52
N VAL A 336 -10.03 4.55 -17.48
CA VAL A 336 -9.73 4.37 -18.91
C VAL A 336 -8.50 5.21 -19.23
N ILE A 337 -7.51 4.63 -19.91
CA ILE A 337 -6.16 5.18 -20.04
C ILE A 337 -5.80 5.32 -21.53
N ARG A 338 -5.19 6.44 -21.95
CA ARG A 338 -4.57 6.55 -23.27
C ARG A 338 -3.35 5.64 -23.35
N TRP A 339 -3.26 4.88 -24.45
CA TRP A 339 -2.15 3.97 -24.67
C TRP A 339 -1.79 3.82 -26.15
N ASN A 340 -0.66 3.17 -26.42
CA ASN A 340 -0.12 2.98 -27.77
C ASN A 340 -0.65 1.74 -28.51
N GLY A 341 -1.59 1.00 -27.91
CA GLY A 341 -2.14 -0.23 -28.48
C GLY A 341 -1.31 -1.49 -28.24
N THR A 342 -0.17 -1.41 -27.56
CA THR A 342 0.73 -2.56 -27.34
C THR A 342 0.71 -3.02 -25.88
N SER A 343 1.09 -2.15 -24.94
CA SER A 343 1.15 -2.42 -23.51
C SER A 343 0.95 -1.14 -22.69
N LEU A 344 0.41 -1.28 -21.51
CA LEU A 344 0.43 -0.18 -20.55
C LEU A 344 1.88 0.15 -20.16
N PRO A 345 2.19 1.42 -19.81
CA PRO A 345 3.50 1.78 -19.30
C PRO A 345 3.89 0.93 -18.08
N ALA A 346 5.15 0.51 -18.04
CA ALA A 346 5.72 -0.20 -16.90
C ALA A 346 7.02 0.50 -16.47
N PRO A 347 6.94 1.74 -15.95
CA PRO A 347 8.11 2.46 -15.51
C PRO A 347 8.82 1.68 -14.40
N THR A 348 10.16 1.66 -14.41
CA THR A 348 10.96 0.87 -13.49
C THR A 348 12.06 1.73 -12.87
N ALA A 349 12.11 1.80 -11.56
CA ALA A 349 13.23 2.36 -10.83
C ALA A 349 14.44 1.42 -10.92
N THR A 350 15.63 1.99 -11.01
CA THR A 350 16.88 1.22 -11.14
C THR A 350 17.87 1.57 -10.05
N VAL A 351 18.63 0.57 -9.57
CA VAL A 351 19.63 0.81 -8.54
C VAL A 351 20.77 1.67 -9.10
N ASN A 352 21.02 2.81 -8.47
CA ASN A 352 22.18 3.65 -8.73
C ASN A 352 23.41 3.10 -7.98
N ALA A 353 24.16 2.23 -8.65
CA ALA A 353 25.30 1.54 -8.03
C ALA A 353 26.35 2.52 -7.49
N ALA A 354 26.66 3.60 -8.23
CA ALA A 354 27.66 4.58 -7.81
C ALA A 354 27.27 5.26 -6.49
N TRP A 355 26.07 5.79 -6.39
CA TRP A 355 25.57 6.41 -5.17
C TRP A 355 25.38 5.41 -4.03
N THR A 356 24.93 4.19 -4.31
CA THR A 356 24.82 3.11 -3.32
C THR A 356 26.16 2.80 -2.66
N TRP A 357 27.22 2.63 -3.46
CA TRP A 357 28.54 2.34 -2.91
C TRP A 357 29.19 3.55 -2.23
N THR A 358 28.95 4.77 -2.72
CA THR A 358 29.38 6.01 -2.05
C THR A 358 28.73 6.13 -0.67
N GLN A 359 27.43 5.90 -0.55
CA GLN A 359 26.71 5.92 0.72
C GLN A 359 27.27 4.86 1.68
N ARG A 360 27.43 3.61 1.23
CA ARG A 360 27.96 2.51 2.05
C ARG A 360 29.39 2.80 2.52
N GLY A 361 30.23 3.30 1.62
CA GLY A 361 31.63 3.71 1.94
C GLY A 361 31.66 4.83 2.98
N GLY A 362 30.82 5.84 2.81
CA GLY A 362 30.69 6.95 3.77
C GLY A 362 30.26 6.46 5.17
N ILE A 363 29.29 5.55 5.26
CA ILE A 363 28.87 4.95 6.53
C ILE A 363 30.01 4.16 7.18
N VAL A 364 30.74 3.34 6.41
CA VAL A 364 31.88 2.58 6.92
C VAL A 364 32.99 3.54 7.47
N LEU A 365 33.32 4.59 6.72
CA LEU A 365 34.27 5.59 7.15
C LEU A 365 33.83 6.30 8.43
N ALA A 366 32.57 6.68 8.53
CA ALA A 366 31.99 7.29 9.74
C ALA A 366 32.07 6.35 10.96
N CYS A 367 31.78 5.07 10.78
CA CYS A 367 31.88 4.05 11.83
C CYS A 367 33.36 3.87 12.28
N VAL A 368 34.29 3.79 11.33
CA VAL A 368 35.73 3.69 11.64
C VAL A 368 36.22 4.93 12.41
N ALA A 369 35.85 6.13 11.95
CA ALA A 369 36.21 7.38 12.63
C ALA A 369 35.67 7.43 14.07
N LEU A 370 34.42 6.98 14.28
CA LEU A 370 33.82 6.89 15.60
C LEU A 370 34.57 5.90 16.50
N LEU A 371 34.91 4.74 15.99
CA LEU A 371 35.68 3.72 16.73
C LEU A 371 37.06 4.24 17.15
N ILE A 372 37.78 4.93 16.25
CA ILE A 372 39.07 5.57 16.56
C ILE A 372 38.85 6.60 17.68
N ARG A 373 37.86 7.48 17.57
CA ARG A 373 37.59 8.52 18.58
C ARG A 373 37.23 7.93 19.95
N VAL A 374 36.52 6.85 19.99
CA VAL A 374 36.19 6.14 21.25
C VAL A 374 37.46 5.51 21.87
N ARG A 375 38.32 4.93 21.04
CA ARG A 375 39.58 4.35 21.52
C ARG A 375 40.55 5.43 22.05
N THR A 376 40.72 6.54 21.34
CA THR A 376 41.62 7.62 21.78
C THR A 376 41.16 8.24 23.10
N ARG A 377 39.88 8.50 23.28
CA ARG A 377 39.31 8.99 24.55
C ARG A 377 39.50 8.00 25.71
N ARG A 378 39.45 6.70 25.46
CA ARG A 378 39.75 5.69 26.51
C ARG A 378 41.21 5.66 26.92
N THR A 379 42.15 5.83 26.00
CA THR A 379 43.56 5.90 26.28
C THR A 379 43.92 7.18 27.04
N GLU A 380 43.33 8.32 26.66
CA GLU A 380 43.52 9.59 27.38
C GLU A 380 42.98 9.54 28.82
N ALA A 381 41.84 8.88 29.04
CA ALA A 381 41.26 8.69 30.38
C ALA A 381 42.07 7.69 31.25
N ALA A 382 42.80 6.77 30.66
CA ALA A 382 43.62 5.80 31.38
C ALA A 382 45.00 6.36 31.83
N VAL A 383 45.53 7.35 31.13
CA VAL A 383 46.86 7.96 31.43
C VAL A 383 46.91 8.67 32.81
N PRO A 384 45.87 9.43 33.27
CA PRO A 384 45.90 10.04 34.61
C PRO A 384 45.88 9.02 35.75
N ALA A 385 45.22 7.88 35.59
CA ALA A 385 45.11 6.83 36.61
C ALA A 385 46.47 6.15 36.83
N ALA A 386 47.22 5.87 35.77
CA ALA A 386 48.56 5.27 35.83
C ALA A 386 49.59 6.22 36.51
N ARG A 387 49.51 7.52 36.24
CA ARG A 387 50.37 8.53 36.90
C ARG A 387 50.07 8.74 38.36
N ALA A 388 48.82 8.56 38.81
CA ALA A 388 48.42 8.66 40.19
C ALA A 388 48.92 7.46 41.06
N VAL A 389 48.98 6.26 40.45
CA VAL A 389 49.52 5.04 41.13
C VAL A 389 51.05 5.13 41.28
N ALA A 390 51.77 5.62 40.24
CA ALA A 390 53.23 5.75 40.28
C ALA A 390 53.75 6.86 41.25
N ARG A 391 52.90 7.77 41.74
CA ARG A 391 53.23 8.78 42.73
C ARG A 391 52.98 8.32 44.20
N ARG A 392 52.39 7.15 44.41
CA ARG A 392 52.14 6.57 45.73
C ARG A 392 53.02 5.37 46.06
N ALA A 393 53.90 4.96 45.17
CA ALA A 393 54.98 4.02 45.37
C ALA A 393 56.32 4.77 45.54
#